data_d5fb658ddef625fef974ab0c8bf1984f
#
_entry.id   d5fb658ddef625fef974ab0c8bf1984f
#
_cell.length_a   1.000
_cell.length_b   1.000
_cell.length_c   1.000
_cell.angle_alpha   90.00
_cell.angle_beta   90.00
_cell.angle_gamma   90.00
#
_symmetry.space_group_name_H-M   'P 1'
#
loop_
_entity.id
_entity.type
_entity.pdbx_description
1 polymer ?
#
loop_
_entity_poly.entity_id
_entity_poly.type
_entity_poly.pdbx_seq_one_letter_code
_entity_poly.pdbx_strand_id
1 'polypeptide(L)'
;MCGRFVMLTREEVARVVAAVERGEWLQPLDDTIERAQAFPGSEIEAFGTPDGSLAVGSFHWGFPVEWGKNPVFNTRIESALAGRGMWRDMVESGRCIVPAVSFFEPHRSETVRSPKTGRQIKRTYEFTQDDNSPLLLAALTDGTHCSIVTTEPNRWVSPIHDRMPLALRFEEVERWLEGSVSEIEPLADRSAFNLNAHPEFENPAAEPPQLSLF
;
A
#
# COMPACT_ATOMS: atom_id res chain seq x y z
N MET A 1 9.58 2.74 2.35
CA MET A 1 8.89 2.13 1.18
C MET A 1 8.05 0.99 1.69
N CYS A 2 6.78 0.91 1.25
CA CYS A 2 5.82 -0.08 1.72
C CYS A 2 6.34 -1.51 1.47
N GLY A 3 6.66 -2.22 2.51
CA GLY A 3 7.17 -3.60 2.46
C GLY A 3 6.27 -4.60 3.18
N ARG A 4 5.07 -4.17 3.61
CA ARG A 4 4.10 -5.02 4.28
C ARG A 4 2.71 -4.36 4.22
N PHE A 5 1.69 -5.15 3.94
CA PHE A 5 0.29 -4.72 4.02
C PHE A 5 -0.62 -5.89 4.41
N VAL A 6 -1.83 -5.60 4.89
CA VAL A 6 -2.86 -6.60 5.17
C VAL A 6 -3.71 -6.78 3.91
N MET A 7 -3.76 -8.01 3.40
CA MET A 7 -4.55 -8.36 2.21
C MET A 7 -6.04 -8.42 2.54
N LEU A 8 -6.88 -8.09 1.55
CA LEU A 8 -8.27 -8.51 1.56
C LEU A 8 -8.37 -10.01 1.26
N THR A 9 -9.44 -10.64 1.72
CA THR A 9 -9.81 -11.98 1.26
C THR A 9 -10.29 -11.91 -0.20
N ARG A 10 -10.29 -13.05 -0.89
CA ARG A 10 -10.75 -13.13 -2.27
C ARG A 10 -12.20 -12.65 -2.45
N GLU A 11 -13.05 -12.95 -1.48
CA GLU A 11 -14.44 -12.52 -1.47
C GLU A 11 -14.57 -11.01 -1.29
N GLU A 12 -13.69 -10.41 -0.50
CA GLU A 12 -13.65 -8.95 -0.32
C GLU A 12 -13.12 -8.26 -1.59
N VAL A 13 -12.08 -8.80 -2.22
CA VAL A 13 -11.60 -8.28 -3.52
C VAL A 13 -12.72 -8.33 -4.56
N ALA A 14 -13.46 -9.43 -4.66
CA ALA A 14 -14.60 -9.55 -5.58
C ALA A 14 -15.69 -8.50 -5.28
N ARG A 15 -15.96 -8.21 -3.99
CA ARG A 15 -16.90 -7.15 -3.59
C ARG A 15 -16.41 -5.75 -3.98
N VAL A 16 -15.11 -5.48 -3.81
CA VAL A 16 -14.50 -4.21 -4.25
C VAL A 16 -14.66 -4.02 -5.76
N VAL A 17 -14.31 -5.04 -6.56
CA VAL A 17 -14.44 -4.98 -8.02
C VAL A 17 -15.89 -4.77 -8.43
N ALA A 18 -16.82 -5.52 -7.86
CA ALA A 18 -18.25 -5.37 -8.15
C ALA A 18 -18.79 -3.98 -7.76
N ALA A 19 -18.28 -3.37 -6.70
CA ALA A 19 -18.65 -2.00 -6.33
C ALA A 19 -18.07 -0.98 -7.35
N VAL A 20 -16.83 -1.17 -7.81
CA VAL A 20 -16.24 -0.34 -8.87
C VAL A 20 -17.04 -0.44 -10.17
N GLU A 21 -17.40 -1.65 -10.62
CA GLU A 21 -18.20 -1.86 -11.83
C GLU A 21 -19.56 -1.18 -11.77
N ARG A 22 -20.19 -1.14 -10.59
CA ARG A 22 -21.51 -0.51 -10.42
C ARG A 22 -21.44 0.98 -10.07
N GLY A 23 -20.24 1.55 -9.86
CA GLY A 23 -20.08 2.92 -9.39
C GLY A 23 -20.61 3.13 -7.96
N GLU A 24 -20.59 2.09 -7.13
CA GLU A 24 -21.06 2.11 -5.75
C GLU A 24 -19.89 2.33 -4.79
N TRP A 25 -20.11 3.13 -3.73
CA TRP A 25 -19.10 3.36 -2.70
C TRP A 25 -18.70 2.06 -1.99
N LEU A 26 -17.40 1.96 -1.69
CA LEU A 26 -16.87 0.85 -0.91
C LEU A 26 -17.48 0.84 0.50
N GLN A 27 -17.81 -0.35 0.98
CA GLN A 27 -18.33 -0.51 2.32
C GLN A 27 -17.16 -0.66 3.32
N PRO A 28 -17.34 -0.21 4.58
CA PRO A 28 -16.39 -0.49 5.64
C PRO A 28 -16.09 -1.98 5.78
N LEU A 29 -14.86 -2.28 6.14
CA LEU A 29 -14.40 -3.66 6.35
C LEU A 29 -14.98 -4.26 7.64
N ASP A 30 -15.23 -5.55 7.61
CA ASP A 30 -15.62 -6.31 8.81
C ASP A 30 -14.35 -6.71 9.58
N ASP A 31 -14.12 -6.10 10.73
CA ASP A 31 -12.93 -6.32 11.56
C ASP A 31 -12.87 -7.71 12.19
N THR A 32 -13.95 -8.50 12.12
CA THR A 32 -13.97 -9.88 12.62
C THR A 32 -13.34 -10.89 11.66
N ILE A 33 -13.10 -10.49 10.40
CA ILE A 33 -12.49 -11.34 9.39
C ILE A 33 -10.97 -11.40 9.60
N GLU A 34 -10.44 -12.60 9.78
CA GLU A 34 -8.99 -12.82 9.83
C GLU A 34 -8.39 -12.69 8.44
N ARG A 35 -7.32 -11.88 8.30
CA ARG A 35 -6.65 -11.58 7.04
C ARG A 35 -5.16 -11.79 7.13
N ALA A 36 -4.59 -12.27 6.03
CA ALA A 36 -3.15 -12.48 5.93
C ALA A 36 -2.39 -11.19 5.62
N GLN A 37 -1.14 -11.15 6.03
CA GLN A 37 -0.20 -10.09 5.65
C GLN A 37 0.61 -10.52 4.42
N ALA A 38 0.83 -9.58 3.50
CA ALA A 38 1.72 -9.75 2.36
C ALA A 38 3.08 -9.10 2.63
N PHE A 39 4.11 -9.71 2.08
CA PHE A 39 5.50 -9.24 2.05
C PHE A 39 6.03 -9.30 0.61
N PRO A 40 7.10 -8.58 0.25
CA PRO A 40 7.72 -8.74 -1.07
C PRO A 40 8.03 -10.20 -1.37
N GLY A 41 7.58 -10.67 -2.54
CA GLY A 41 7.61 -12.06 -2.96
C GLY A 41 6.32 -12.85 -2.68
N SER A 42 5.38 -12.32 -1.91
CA SER A 42 4.05 -12.93 -1.75
C SER A 42 3.27 -12.90 -3.06
N GLU A 43 2.40 -13.88 -3.23
CA GLU A 43 1.32 -13.83 -4.21
C GLU A 43 0.19 -12.97 -3.66
N ILE A 44 -0.28 -12.01 -4.44
CA ILE A 44 -1.31 -11.04 -4.06
C ILE A 44 -2.34 -10.88 -5.16
N GLU A 45 -3.57 -10.56 -4.81
CA GLU A 45 -4.63 -10.25 -5.77
C GLU A 45 -4.65 -8.76 -6.08
N ALA A 46 -4.80 -8.44 -7.36
CA ALA A 46 -5.02 -7.10 -7.86
C ALA A 46 -6.05 -7.13 -8.99
N PHE A 47 -6.63 -5.99 -9.32
CA PHE A 47 -7.53 -5.86 -10.44
C PHE A 47 -7.11 -4.74 -11.39
N GLY A 48 -7.47 -4.89 -12.64
CA GLY A 48 -7.18 -3.93 -13.72
C GLY A 48 -8.09 -4.16 -14.91
N THR A 49 -7.80 -3.51 -16.03
CA THR A 49 -8.60 -3.59 -17.26
C THR A 49 -7.77 -4.13 -18.44
N PRO A 50 -7.26 -5.39 -18.38
CA PRO A 50 -6.35 -5.93 -19.41
C PRO A 50 -6.97 -5.94 -20.81
N ASP A 51 -8.27 -6.16 -20.91
CA ASP A 51 -9.03 -6.22 -22.18
C ASP A 51 -10.17 -5.18 -22.20
N GLY A 52 -10.02 -4.06 -21.49
CA GLY A 52 -11.05 -3.02 -21.35
C GLY A 52 -12.21 -3.39 -20.42
N SER A 53 -12.11 -4.52 -19.70
CA SER A 53 -13.06 -4.93 -18.66
C SER A 53 -12.34 -5.19 -17.37
N LEU A 54 -12.96 -4.88 -16.23
CA LEU A 54 -12.38 -5.16 -14.93
C LEU A 54 -12.17 -6.67 -14.74
N ALA A 55 -10.95 -7.04 -14.37
CA ALA A 55 -10.57 -8.42 -14.09
C ALA A 55 -9.65 -8.50 -12.87
N VAL A 56 -9.87 -9.52 -12.05
CA VAL A 56 -8.98 -9.85 -10.92
C VAL A 56 -7.91 -10.83 -11.41
N GLY A 57 -6.67 -10.55 -11.08
CA GLY A 57 -5.52 -11.42 -11.33
C GLY A 57 -4.72 -11.66 -10.05
N SER A 58 -3.93 -12.74 -10.06
CA SER A 58 -2.96 -13.06 -9.03
C SER A 58 -1.56 -12.74 -9.55
N PHE A 59 -0.76 -12.03 -8.76
CA PHE A 59 0.54 -11.50 -9.16
C PHE A 59 1.59 -11.74 -8.08
N HIS A 60 2.83 -11.95 -8.47
CA HIS A 60 3.95 -11.94 -7.52
C HIS A 60 4.32 -10.49 -7.18
N TRP A 61 4.30 -10.14 -5.90
CA TRP A 61 4.65 -8.79 -5.47
C TRP A 61 6.17 -8.57 -5.50
N GLY A 62 6.61 -7.91 -6.55
CA GLY A 62 7.99 -7.55 -6.82
C GLY A 62 8.56 -8.19 -8.08
N PHE A 63 9.16 -7.36 -8.92
CA PHE A 63 9.84 -7.78 -10.15
C PHE A 63 11.21 -8.36 -9.83
N PRO A 64 11.54 -9.58 -10.30
CA PRO A 64 12.91 -10.07 -10.22
C PRO A 64 13.83 -9.19 -11.08
N VAL A 65 15.02 -8.91 -10.59
CA VAL A 65 16.00 -8.08 -11.28
C VAL A 65 17.37 -8.74 -11.30
N GLU A 66 18.06 -8.68 -12.43
CA GLU A 66 19.40 -9.32 -12.58
C GLU A 66 20.50 -8.60 -11.78
N TRP A 67 20.33 -7.28 -11.54
CA TRP A 67 21.31 -6.45 -10.83
C TRP A 67 21.17 -6.45 -9.30
N GLY A 68 20.19 -7.17 -8.75
CA GLY A 68 19.89 -7.18 -7.31
C GLY A 68 19.40 -8.52 -6.78
N LYS A 69 19.62 -8.76 -5.49
CA LYS A 69 19.09 -9.95 -4.80
C LYS A 69 17.63 -9.79 -4.38
N ASN A 70 17.17 -8.55 -4.23
CA ASN A 70 15.81 -8.24 -3.78
C ASN A 70 14.97 -7.82 -4.99
N PRO A 71 13.71 -8.26 -5.07
CA PRO A 71 12.80 -7.83 -6.12
C PRO A 71 12.49 -6.33 -6.00
N VAL A 72 12.13 -5.70 -7.11
CA VAL A 72 11.63 -4.31 -7.13
C VAL A 72 10.12 -4.35 -6.85
N PHE A 73 9.76 -4.20 -5.59
CA PHE A 73 8.38 -4.31 -5.12
C PHE A 73 7.67 -2.95 -4.93
N ASN A 74 8.39 -1.83 -5.10
CA ASN A 74 7.83 -0.49 -5.11
C ASN A 74 8.34 0.31 -6.30
N THR A 75 7.46 1.05 -6.95
CA THR A 75 7.74 1.98 -8.04
C THR A 75 7.50 3.41 -7.58
N ARG A 76 8.46 4.29 -7.76
CA ARG A 76 8.21 5.71 -7.55
C ARG A 76 7.37 6.27 -8.69
N ILE A 77 6.27 6.97 -8.38
CA ILE A 77 5.38 7.55 -9.39
C ILE A 77 6.15 8.47 -10.35
N GLU A 78 7.11 9.23 -9.83
CA GLU A 78 7.93 10.15 -10.63
C GLU A 78 8.81 9.40 -11.66
N SER A 79 9.24 8.19 -11.33
CA SER A 79 10.00 7.34 -12.25
C SER A 79 9.10 6.71 -13.32
N ALA A 80 7.89 6.32 -12.94
CA ALA A 80 6.90 5.78 -13.87
C ALA A 80 6.45 6.85 -14.87
N LEU A 81 6.03 8.02 -14.40
CA LEU A 81 5.60 9.14 -15.25
C LEU A 81 6.71 9.63 -16.20
N ALA A 82 7.97 9.60 -15.76
CA ALA A 82 9.11 9.92 -16.61
C ALA A 82 9.44 8.82 -17.64
N GLY A 83 8.70 7.71 -17.68
CA GLY A 83 8.93 6.58 -18.59
C GLY A 83 10.32 5.97 -18.45
N ARG A 84 10.87 5.90 -17.23
CA ARG A 84 12.23 5.42 -16.98
C ARG A 84 12.30 3.90 -16.87
N GLY A 85 13.25 3.32 -17.60
CA GLY A 85 13.56 1.89 -17.54
C GLY A 85 12.34 1.03 -17.89
N MET A 86 12.07 0.03 -17.06
CA MET A 86 10.98 -0.94 -17.24
C MET A 86 9.57 -0.36 -17.06
N TRP A 87 9.45 0.86 -16.52
CA TRP A 87 8.16 1.45 -16.18
C TRP A 87 7.42 2.07 -17.36
N ARG A 88 8.11 2.34 -18.50
CA ARG A 88 7.54 3.03 -19.65
C ARG A 88 6.26 2.37 -20.15
N ASP A 89 6.35 1.09 -20.50
CA ASP A 89 5.21 0.36 -21.07
C ASP A 89 4.16 0.05 -20.00
N MET A 90 4.59 -0.22 -18.76
CA MET A 90 3.68 -0.54 -17.66
C MET A 90 2.84 0.65 -17.20
N VAL A 91 3.37 1.90 -17.25
CA VAL A 91 2.59 3.08 -16.90
C VAL A 91 1.54 3.40 -17.96
N GLU A 92 1.72 2.93 -19.18
CA GLU A 92 0.77 3.11 -20.28
C GLU A 92 -0.31 2.00 -20.31
N SER A 93 0.09 0.73 -20.09
CA SER A 93 -0.79 -0.41 -20.32
C SER A 93 -0.83 -1.48 -19.21
N GLY A 94 0.00 -1.35 -18.19
CA GLY A 94 0.11 -2.32 -17.09
C GLY A 94 -0.33 -1.77 -15.74
N ARG A 95 -1.30 -0.86 -15.70
CA ARG A 95 -1.81 -0.32 -14.44
C ARG A 95 -2.83 -1.27 -13.82
N CYS A 96 -2.71 -1.47 -12.53
CA CYS A 96 -3.63 -2.26 -11.74
C CYS A 96 -3.79 -1.64 -10.34
N ILE A 97 -4.68 -2.20 -9.54
CA ILE A 97 -4.99 -1.76 -8.18
C ILE A 97 -4.91 -2.95 -7.25
N VAL A 98 -4.16 -2.82 -6.17
CA VAL A 98 -4.08 -3.78 -5.07
C VAL A 98 -4.98 -3.30 -3.94
N PRO A 99 -6.14 -3.92 -3.71
CA PRO A 99 -6.97 -3.57 -2.56
C PRO A 99 -6.37 -4.16 -1.28
N ALA A 100 -6.31 -3.34 -0.24
CA ALA A 100 -5.70 -3.69 1.03
C ALA A 100 -6.52 -3.16 2.20
N VAL A 101 -6.37 -3.77 3.38
CA VAL A 101 -6.94 -3.26 4.64
C VAL A 101 -6.10 -2.10 5.15
N SER A 102 -4.79 -2.31 5.18
CA SER A 102 -3.80 -1.39 5.76
C SER A 102 -2.43 -1.60 5.14
N PHE A 103 -1.54 -0.61 5.29
CA PHE A 103 -0.12 -0.78 4.99
C PHE A 103 0.74 -0.38 6.19
N PHE A 104 1.98 -0.84 6.20
CA PHE A 104 2.91 -0.62 7.31
C PHE A 104 4.15 0.11 6.85
N GLU A 105 4.58 1.10 7.65
CA GLU A 105 5.87 1.76 7.48
C GLU A 105 6.65 1.87 8.79
N PRO A 106 7.94 1.53 8.79
CA PRO A 106 8.78 1.70 9.96
C PRO A 106 9.14 3.17 10.14
N HIS A 107 9.06 3.66 11.38
CA HIS A 107 9.49 5.02 11.70
C HIS A 107 10.98 5.21 11.42
N ARG A 108 11.36 6.38 10.91
CA ARG A 108 12.76 6.66 10.51
C ARG A 108 13.76 6.57 11.67
N SER A 109 13.37 7.01 12.84
CA SER A 109 14.25 7.10 14.02
C SER A 109 13.70 6.44 15.29
N GLU A 110 12.37 6.34 15.45
CA GLU A 110 11.82 5.72 16.65
C GLU A 110 12.12 4.22 16.71
N THR A 111 12.43 3.76 17.89
CA THR A 111 12.65 2.34 18.16
C THR A 111 11.78 1.86 19.31
N VAL A 112 11.48 0.57 19.30
CA VAL A 112 10.70 -0.12 20.31
C VAL A 112 11.37 -1.46 20.62
N ARG A 113 11.21 -1.97 21.83
CA ARG A 113 11.67 -3.31 22.19
C ARG A 113 10.71 -4.37 21.59
N SER A 114 11.23 -5.23 20.71
CA SER A 114 10.43 -6.32 20.13
C SER A 114 9.86 -7.21 21.22
N PRO A 115 8.55 -7.42 21.28
CA PRO A 115 7.92 -8.34 22.24
C PRO A 115 8.33 -9.80 22.02
N LYS A 116 8.72 -10.17 20.79
CA LYS A 116 9.13 -11.53 20.43
C LYS A 116 10.59 -11.83 20.77
N THR A 117 11.50 -10.86 20.56
CA THR A 117 12.95 -11.10 20.64
C THR A 117 13.65 -10.29 21.74
N GLY A 118 12.98 -9.31 22.32
CA GLY A 118 13.55 -8.35 23.28
C GLY A 118 14.57 -7.37 22.67
N ARG A 119 14.83 -7.44 21.36
CA ARG A 119 15.79 -6.56 20.67
C ARG A 119 15.15 -5.22 20.32
N GLN A 120 15.97 -4.19 20.25
CA GLN A 120 15.56 -2.90 19.69
C GLN A 120 15.31 -3.06 18.20
N ILE A 121 14.09 -2.68 17.74
CA ILE A 121 13.67 -2.64 16.35
C ILE A 121 13.08 -1.28 16.04
N LYS A 122 13.01 -0.89 14.78
CA LYS A 122 12.29 0.32 14.38
C LYS A 122 10.81 0.14 14.75
N ARG A 123 10.22 1.20 15.32
CA ARG A 123 8.79 1.21 15.58
C ARG A 123 8.03 1.26 14.27
N THR A 124 7.12 0.34 14.06
CA THR A 124 6.30 0.26 12.85
C THR A 124 4.92 0.85 13.13
N TYR A 125 4.39 1.57 12.17
CA TYR A 125 3.04 2.11 12.21
C TYR A 125 2.20 1.45 11.12
N GLU A 126 0.98 1.08 11.48
CA GLU A 126 -0.08 0.63 10.59
C GLU A 126 -0.90 1.84 10.16
N PHE A 127 -1.19 1.93 8.87
CA PHE A 127 -2.00 2.98 8.27
C PHE A 127 -3.27 2.40 7.67
N THR A 128 -4.41 2.90 8.09
CA THR A 128 -5.74 2.55 7.59
C THR A 128 -6.44 3.78 7.02
N GLN A 129 -7.48 3.57 6.23
CA GLN A 129 -8.39 4.64 5.84
C GLN A 129 -9.22 5.08 7.05
N ASP A 130 -9.60 6.36 7.12
CA ASP A 130 -10.25 6.94 8.30
C ASP A 130 -11.69 6.45 8.50
N ASP A 131 -12.35 6.00 7.44
CA ASP A 131 -13.71 5.43 7.44
C ASP A 131 -13.74 3.88 7.47
N ASN A 132 -12.59 3.25 7.69
CA ASN A 132 -12.41 1.79 7.66
C ASN A 132 -12.78 1.13 6.31
N SER A 133 -12.82 1.88 5.21
CA SER A 133 -12.97 1.30 3.89
C SER A 133 -11.65 0.73 3.36
N PRO A 134 -11.69 -0.18 2.36
CA PRO A 134 -10.46 -0.68 1.75
C PRO A 134 -9.60 0.42 1.16
N LEU A 135 -8.28 0.33 1.36
CA LEU A 135 -7.30 1.10 0.61
C LEU A 135 -7.21 0.55 -0.82
N LEU A 136 -7.19 1.41 -1.80
CA LEU A 136 -6.98 1.07 -3.21
C LEU A 136 -5.56 1.52 -3.61
N LEU A 137 -4.59 0.60 -3.52
CA LEU A 137 -3.18 0.91 -3.78
C LEU A 137 -2.89 0.81 -5.28
N ALA A 138 -2.49 1.91 -5.89
CA ALA A 138 -2.04 1.93 -7.27
C ALA A 138 -0.82 1.02 -7.46
N ALA A 139 -0.80 0.24 -8.53
CA ALA A 139 0.29 -0.67 -8.84
C ALA A 139 0.52 -0.77 -10.35
N LEU A 140 1.71 -1.25 -10.73
CA LEU A 140 2.10 -1.55 -12.11
C LEU A 140 2.42 -3.03 -12.24
N THR A 141 2.05 -3.65 -13.36
CA THR A 141 2.22 -5.07 -13.64
C THR A 141 2.72 -5.34 -15.05
N ASP A 142 3.44 -6.47 -15.23
CA ASP A 142 3.78 -7.08 -16.51
C ASP A 142 2.85 -8.27 -16.85
N GLY A 143 1.79 -8.47 -16.07
CA GLY A 143 0.88 -9.62 -16.18
C GLY A 143 1.27 -10.81 -15.29
N THR A 144 2.46 -10.84 -14.71
CA THR A 144 2.94 -11.90 -13.79
C THR A 144 3.35 -11.33 -12.44
N HIS A 145 4.10 -10.23 -12.47
CA HIS A 145 4.58 -9.53 -11.29
C HIS A 145 3.89 -8.18 -11.15
N CYS A 146 3.86 -7.66 -9.94
CA CYS A 146 3.41 -6.29 -9.73
C CYS A 146 4.32 -5.54 -8.74
N SER A 147 4.24 -4.21 -8.81
CA SER A 147 4.96 -3.29 -7.93
C SER A 147 4.00 -2.21 -7.45
N ILE A 148 3.90 -2.01 -6.14
CA ILE A 148 3.07 -0.95 -5.58
C ILE A 148 3.70 0.40 -5.90
N VAL A 149 2.91 1.31 -6.47
CA VAL A 149 3.33 2.68 -6.76
C VAL A 149 3.40 3.46 -5.46
N THR A 150 4.47 4.24 -5.29
CA THR A 150 4.67 5.10 -4.12
C THR A 150 4.80 6.56 -4.54
N THR A 151 4.38 7.45 -3.65
CA THR A 151 4.46 8.90 -3.83
C THR A 151 5.09 9.57 -2.61
N GLU A 152 5.22 10.89 -2.63
CA GLU A 152 5.62 11.67 -1.46
C GLU A 152 4.63 11.50 -0.31
N PRO A 153 5.11 11.50 0.95
CA PRO A 153 4.24 11.28 2.08
C PRO A 153 3.36 12.51 2.33
N ASN A 154 2.10 12.26 2.67
CA ASN A 154 1.22 13.32 3.16
C ASN A 154 1.51 13.66 4.65
N ARG A 155 0.72 14.57 5.23
CA ARG A 155 0.87 15.02 6.62
C ARG A 155 0.78 13.91 7.68
N TRP A 156 0.12 12.79 7.35
CA TRP A 156 -0.08 11.67 8.27
C TRP A 156 1.12 10.72 8.27
N VAL A 157 1.75 10.53 7.10
CA VAL A 157 2.86 9.62 6.92
C VAL A 157 4.21 10.32 7.10
N SER A 158 4.34 11.60 6.72
CA SER A 158 5.61 12.34 6.73
C SER A 158 6.35 12.38 8.07
N PRO A 159 5.69 12.38 9.26
CA PRO A 159 6.41 12.27 10.53
C PRO A 159 7.11 10.91 10.70
N ILE A 160 6.58 9.86 10.08
CA ILE A 160 6.99 8.47 10.24
C ILE A 160 7.95 8.04 9.14
N HIS A 161 7.57 8.24 7.87
CA HIS A 161 8.33 7.78 6.71
C HIS A 161 8.36 8.83 5.59
N ASP A 162 9.34 8.74 4.68
CA ASP A 162 9.58 9.67 3.56
C ASP A 162 8.84 9.30 2.27
N ARG A 163 8.15 8.19 2.24
CA ARG A 163 7.30 7.72 1.12
C ARG A 163 6.04 7.07 1.65
N MET A 164 5.00 7.04 0.83
CA MET A 164 3.77 6.29 1.08
C MET A 164 3.28 5.60 -0.20
N PRO A 165 2.49 4.53 -0.12
CA PRO A 165 1.77 4.01 -1.27
C PRO A 165 0.88 5.09 -1.89
N LEU A 166 0.74 5.08 -3.21
CA LEU A 166 -0.25 5.89 -3.90
C LEU A 166 -1.63 5.25 -3.70
N ALA A 167 -2.29 5.64 -2.61
CA ALA A 167 -3.65 5.23 -2.32
C ALA A 167 -4.63 6.09 -3.12
N LEU A 168 -5.51 5.45 -3.88
CA LEU A 168 -6.51 6.11 -4.72
C LEU A 168 -7.82 6.28 -3.97
N ARG A 169 -8.53 7.37 -4.26
CA ARG A 169 -9.96 7.47 -3.91
C ARG A 169 -10.78 6.64 -4.89
N PHE A 170 -11.99 6.31 -4.49
CA PHE A 170 -12.90 5.53 -5.34
C PHE A 170 -13.12 6.20 -6.71
N GLU A 171 -13.34 7.49 -6.75
CA GLU A 171 -13.56 8.27 -7.98
C GLU A 171 -12.31 8.43 -8.85
N GLU A 172 -11.14 8.02 -8.38
CA GLU A 172 -9.87 8.07 -9.10
C GLU A 172 -9.53 6.74 -9.79
N VAL A 173 -10.28 5.67 -9.51
CA VAL A 173 -10.02 4.30 -10.01
C VAL A 173 -10.00 4.26 -11.53
N GLU A 174 -11.05 4.74 -12.19
CA GLU A 174 -11.13 4.77 -13.66
C GLU A 174 -9.98 5.59 -14.26
N ARG A 175 -9.71 6.76 -13.71
CA ARG A 175 -8.60 7.60 -14.16
C ARG A 175 -7.25 6.90 -14.03
N TRP A 176 -7.02 6.17 -12.93
CA TRP A 176 -5.79 5.41 -12.76
C TRP A 176 -5.68 4.29 -13.78
N LEU A 177 -6.74 3.51 -14.00
CA LEU A 177 -6.73 2.34 -14.87
C LEU A 177 -6.67 2.72 -16.36
N GLU A 178 -7.41 3.74 -16.79
CA GLU A 178 -7.68 4.03 -18.20
C GLU A 178 -7.20 5.40 -18.68
N GLY A 179 -6.95 6.35 -17.77
CA GLY A 179 -6.53 7.70 -18.12
C GLY A 179 -5.14 7.73 -18.78
N SER A 180 -4.87 8.75 -19.56
CA SER A 180 -3.54 9.03 -20.11
C SER A 180 -2.52 9.34 -19.00
N VAL A 181 -1.23 9.30 -19.34
CA VAL A 181 -0.15 9.64 -18.38
C VAL A 181 -0.33 11.05 -17.80
N SER A 182 -0.80 12.01 -18.60
CA SER A 182 -1.06 13.38 -18.12
C SER A 182 -2.26 13.48 -17.17
N GLU A 183 -3.24 12.57 -17.29
CA GLU A 183 -4.39 12.53 -16.40
C GLU A 183 -4.08 11.86 -15.07
N ILE A 184 -3.13 10.92 -15.02
CA ILE A 184 -2.72 10.28 -13.77
C ILE A 184 -1.67 11.07 -13.00
N GLU A 185 -0.92 11.98 -13.63
CA GLU A 185 0.09 12.80 -12.95
C GLU A 185 -0.44 13.55 -11.72
N PRO A 186 -1.63 14.20 -11.74
CA PRO A 186 -2.19 14.86 -10.56
C PRO A 186 -2.52 13.91 -9.39
N LEU A 187 -2.69 12.61 -9.67
CA LEU A 187 -2.94 11.61 -8.62
C LEU A 187 -1.73 11.42 -7.70
N ALA A 188 -0.54 11.88 -8.09
CA ALA A 188 0.64 11.85 -7.24
C ALA A 188 0.49 12.70 -5.96
N ASP A 189 -0.33 13.77 -5.99
CA ASP A 189 -0.62 14.58 -4.80
C ASP A 189 -1.63 13.89 -3.89
N ARG A 190 -1.17 13.43 -2.72
CA ARG A 190 -2.01 12.81 -1.67
C ARG A 190 -2.17 13.68 -0.45
N SER A 191 -1.90 14.98 -0.54
CA SER A 191 -1.96 15.92 0.59
C SER A 191 -3.32 15.93 1.32
N ALA A 192 -4.40 15.73 0.57
CA ALA A 192 -5.79 15.68 1.08
C ALA A 192 -6.31 14.24 1.31
N PHE A 193 -5.47 13.20 1.22
CA PHE A 193 -5.87 11.81 1.49
C PHE A 193 -5.74 11.53 2.99
N ASN A 194 -6.83 11.21 3.66
CA ASN A 194 -6.85 10.98 5.10
C ASN A 194 -6.45 9.54 5.45
N LEU A 195 -5.63 9.41 6.48
CA LEU A 195 -5.20 8.13 7.02
C LEU A 195 -5.19 8.20 8.56
N ASN A 196 -5.49 7.09 9.20
CA ASN A 196 -5.18 6.85 10.60
C ASN A 196 -3.83 6.15 10.71
N ALA A 197 -3.02 6.53 11.71
CA ALA A 197 -1.72 5.92 11.98
C ALA A 197 -1.74 5.31 13.38
N HIS A 198 -1.54 4.01 13.46
CA HIS A 198 -1.52 3.25 14.72
C HIS A 198 -0.16 2.58 14.92
N PRO A 199 0.51 2.77 16.07
CA PRO A 199 1.74 2.05 16.35
C PRO A 199 1.43 0.56 16.52
N GLU A 200 2.19 -0.30 15.84
CA GLU A 200 2.03 -1.77 15.94
C GLU A 200 2.32 -2.30 17.35
N PHE A 201 3.25 -1.66 18.05
CA PHE A 201 3.58 -1.98 19.44
C PHE A 201 3.59 -0.71 20.27
N GLU A 202 2.89 -0.73 21.38
CA GLU A 202 3.03 0.33 22.38
C GLU A 202 4.40 0.23 23.05
N ASN A 203 5.01 1.39 23.36
CA ASN A 203 6.12 1.37 24.29
C ASN A 203 5.59 0.85 25.64
N PRO A 204 6.20 -0.17 26.25
CA PRO A 204 5.88 -0.47 27.64
C PRO A 204 6.01 0.84 28.40
N ALA A 205 4.97 1.20 29.16
CA ALA A 205 4.98 2.41 29.99
C ALA A 205 6.33 2.49 30.70
N ALA A 206 6.99 3.65 30.61
CA ALA A 206 8.20 3.86 31.39
C ALA A 206 7.86 3.47 32.85
N GLU A 207 8.59 2.51 33.43
CA GLU A 207 8.38 2.16 34.81
C GLU A 207 8.41 3.47 35.62
N PRO A 208 7.40 3.72 36.47
CA PRO A 208 7.43 4.90 37.31
C PRO A 208 8.76 4.91 38.06
N PRO A 209 9.42 6.07 38.20
CA PRO A 209 10.70 6.13 38.87
C PRO A 209 10.56 5.44 40.20
N GLN A 210 11.36 4.40 40.44
CA GLN A 210 11.44 3.76 41.74
C GLN A 210 11.80 4.83 42.73
N LEU A 211 10.84 5.23 43.56
CA LEU A 211 11.11 6.05 44.72
C LEU A 211 12.02 5.22 45.64
N SER A 212 13.33 5.49 45.62
CA SER A 212 14.22 4.93 46.62
C SER A 212 13.82 5.53 47.96
N LEU A 213 13.17 4.71 48.77
CA LEU A 213 12.97 5.02 50.18
C LEU A 213 14.34 4.90 50.86
N PHE A 214 14.98 6.04 51.09
CA PHE A 214 15.99 6.24 52.08
C PHE A 214 15.60 7.43 52.97
#